data_a548d072e7f844ca072b8219cf68fb14
#
_entry.id   a548d072e7f844ca072b8219cf68fb14
#
_cell.length_a   1.000
_cell.length_b   1.000
_cell.length_c   1.000
_cell.angle_alpha   90.00
_cell.angle_beta   90.00
_cell.angle_gamma   90.00
#
_symmetry.space_group_name_H-M   'P 1'
#
loop_
_entity.id
_entity.type
_entity.pdbx_description
1 polymer ?
#
loop_
_entity_poly.entity_id
_entity_poly.type
_entity_poly.pdbx_seq_one_letter_code
_entity_poly.pdbx_strand_id
1 'polypeptide(L)'
;MIINNEKIAKALEYIKSEDDNTTQETLTMCQIPAPSHQEKKKAEYVLEKFKEIGLLNVHMDAVWNVLGTWPGDGDGPVIMLAAHTDTVFPIDTDVTVKKEGSRYYCPGINDDTHAVAEIMAVAKAMVRYDIHAHGDIIFCANVCEEGLGDLKGIKYIFNNDNNIDAFVSVDNPVTGGVVYTATGSRRYKVTFTGNGGHSFADFGLPNPIHAMGRAIAKISDFKAPKLPKTTFNVGVIEGGTSVNTISASAGMLMDIRSDSDEELERLTEEFMNAVESAVEEENARWDADKPQVKADIEVKGVRPAGTQDPDCPIVTAAFDAARMLGIEPELRDESSTDANIPISMGIPAITVGRGGNEGGVHTVHEWFEPVESWLGPQRDLLLMLLLAGYEDVAEPVIKKR
;
A
#
# COMPACT_ATOMS: atom_id res chain seq x y z
N MET A 1 16.08 -5.83 -29.36
CA MET A 1 15.57 -5.86 -27.96
C MET A 1 16.45 -4.94 -27.14
N ILE A 2 15.88 -4.18 -26.26
CA ILE A 2 16.54 -3.16 -25.42
C ILE A 2 17.70 -3.73 -24.59
N ILE A 3 17.59 -4.97 -24.11
CA ILE A 3 18.65 -5.67 -23.33
C ILE A 3 19.98 -5.82 -24.12
N ASN A 4 19.97 -5.72 -25.44
CA ASN A 4 21.15 -5.82 -26.28
C ASN A 4 21.87 -4.46 -26.47
N ASN A 5 21.32 -3.38 -25.97
CA ASN A 5 21.99 -2.09 -25.96
C ASN A 5 23.18 -2.14 -24.99
N GLU A 6 24.36 -1.65 -25.39
CA GLU A 6 25.58 -1.77 -24.60
C GLU A 6 25.51 -1.03 -23.25
N LYS A 7 24.88 0.17 -23.22
CA LYS A 7 24.69 0.91 -21.95
C LYS A 7 23.77 0.14 -20.99
N ILE A 8 22.66 -0.39 -21.53
CA ILE A 8 21.70 -1.16 -20.74
C ILE A 8 22.33 -2.44 -20.19
N ALA A 9 23.04 -3.19 -21.04
CA ALA A 9 23.76 -4.40 -20.59
C ALA A 9 24.75 -4.12 -19.44
N LYS A 10 25.49 -3.00 -19.54
CA LYS A 10 26.41 -2.56 -18.46
C LYS A 10 25.67 -2.15 -17.19
N ALA A 11 24.52 -1.50 -17.31
CA ALA A 11 23.68 -1.11 -16.17
C ALA A 11 23.09 -2.33 -15.47
N LEU A 12 22.63 -3.33 -16.21
CA LEU A 12 22.14 -4.60 -15.64
C LEU A 12 23.23 -5.35 -14.90
N GLU A 13 24.44 -5.44 -15.49
CA GLU A 13 25.60 -6.06 -14.81
C GLU A 13 26.01 -5.28 -13.56
N TYR A 14 25.96 -3.93 -13.61
CA TYR A 14 26.22 -3.09 -12.44
C TYR A 14 25.20 -3.36 -11.32
N ILE A 15 23.89 -3.39 -11.60
CA ILE A 15 22.86 -3.73 -10.61
C ILE A 15 23.20 -5.07 -9.95
N LYS A 16 23.53 -6.08 -10.75
CA LYS A 16 23.92 -7.40 -10.23
C LYS A 16 25.18 -7.35 -9.36
N SER A 17 26.20 -6.60 -9.77
CA SER A 17 27.47 -6.48 -9.02
C SER A 17 27.30 -5.70 -7.70
N GLU A 18 26.26 -4.86 -7.59
CA GLU A 18 25.96 -4.05 -6.41
C GLU A 18 24.89 -4.69 -5.49
N ASP A 19 24.52 -5.94 -5.73
CA ASP A 19 23.46 -6.63 -4.97
C ASP A 19 23.75 -6.68 -3.46
N ASP A 20 25.00 -6.96 -3.07
CA ASP A 20 25.43 -6.91 -1.67
C ASP A 20 25.28 -5.50 -1.07
N ASN A 21 25.54 -4.45 -1.85
CA ASN A 21 25.37 -3.06 -1.41
C ASN A 21 23.88 -2.70 -1.30
N THR A 22 23.04 -3.18 -2.20
CA THR A 22 21.57 -3.02 -2.13
C THR A 22 21.02 -3.73 -0.90
N THR A 23 21.47 -4.95 -0.65
CA THR A 23 21.15 -5.69 0.58
C THR A 23 21.59 -4.90 1.82
N GLN A 24 22.80 -4.36 1.85
CA GLN A 24 23.28 -3.58 3.00
C GLN A 24 22.48 -2.28 3.21
N GLU A 25 22.01 -1.63 2.14
CA GLU A 25 21.10 -0.48 2.21
C GLU A 25 19.78 -0.88 2.86
N THR A 26 19.20 -2.02 2.44
CA THR A 26 17.99 -2.60 3.07
C THR A 26 18.19 -2.81 4.57
N LEU A 27 19.32 -3.46 4.96
CA LEU A 27 19.64 -3.73 6.37
C LEU A 27 19.85 -2.45 7.19
N THR A 28 20.29 -1.37 6.57
CA THR A 28 20.44 -0.07 7.23
C THR A 28 19.08 0.58 7.44
N MET A 29 18.24 0.62 6.40
CA MET A 29 16.93 1.28 6.44
C MET A 29 15.91 0.56 7.32
N CYS A 30 15.90 -0.79 7.33
CA CYS A 30 14.93 -1.53 8.14
C CYS A 30 15.12 -1.31 9.66
N GLN A 31 16.31 -0.88 10.09
CA GLN A 31 16.59 -0.51 11.48
C GLN A 31 16.12 0.91 11.86
N ILE A 32 15.48 1.64 10.93
CA ILE A 32 14.84 2.93 11.21
C ILE A 32 13.34 2.66 11.40
N PRO A 33 12.80 2.65 12.62
CA PRO A 33 11.38 2.43 12.84
C PRO A 33 10.53 3.47 12.10
N ALA A 34 9.52 2.99 11.37
CA ALA A 34 8.67 3.84 10.55
C ALA A 34 7.21 3.34 10.52
N PRO A 35 6.49 3.35 11.65
CA PRO A 35 5.05 3.09 11.62
C PRO A 35 4.34 4.11 10.75
N SER A 36 3.21 3.73 10.13
CA SER A 36 2.38 4.69 9.38
C SER A 36 2.10 5.95 10.21
N HIS A 37 2.26 7.12 9.60
CA HIS A 37 2.22 8.46 10.21
C HIS A 37 3.43 8.84 11.07
N GLN A 38 4.50 8.04 11.13
CA GLN A 38 5.73 8.33 11.90
C GLN A 38 7.02 8.08 11.07
N GLU A 39 6.93 8.08 9.75
CA GLU A 39 8.00 7.70 8.80
C GLU A 39 9.10 8.75 8.65
N LYS A 40 8.92 9.94 9.22
CA LYS A 40 9.77 11.11 8.95
C LYS A 40 11.27 10.82 8.98
N LYS A 41 11.75 10.03 9.94
CA LYS A 41 13.19 9.70 10.07
C LYS A 41 13.69 8.85 8.90
N LYS A 42 12.89 7.88 8.45
CA LYS A 42 13.23 7.03 7.29
C LYS A 42 13.15 7.88 6.02
N ALA A 43 12.16 8.75 5.88
CA ALA A 43 12.05 9.70 4.78
C ALA A 43 13.25 10.67 4.72
N GLU A 44 13.71 11.22 5.84
CA GLU A 44 14.93 12.05 5.90
C GLU A 44 16.18 11.28 5.44
N TYR A 45 16.30 10.00 5.79
CA TYR A 45 17.38 9.14 5.32
C TYR A 45 17.31 8.95 3.80
N VAL A 46 16.14 8.60 3.26
CA VAL A 46 15.93 8.41 1.83
C VAL A 46 16.19 9.69 1.04
N LEU A 47 15.76 10.84 1.58
CA LEU A 47 16.00 12.16 0.98
C LEU A 47 17.50 12.42 0.73
N GLU A 48 18.35 12.13 1.72
CA GLU A 48 19.80 12.29 1.57
C GLU A 48 20.35 11.27 0.56
N LYS A 49 19.85 10.03 0.56
CA LYS A 49 20.27 9.02 -0.42
C LYS A 49 19.91 9.40 -1.86
N PHE A 50 18.73 9.94 -2.11
CA PHE A 50 18.35 10.41 -3.45
C PHE A 50 19.24 11.56 -3.94
N LYS A 51 19.66 12.47 -3.03
CA LYS A 51 20.63 13.51 -3.32
C LYS A 51 22.02 12.95 -3.61
N GLU A 52 22.51 11.97 -2.80
CA GLU A 52 23.80 11.29 -3.00
C GLU A 52 23.85 10.55 -4.33
N ILE A 53 22.74 9.94 -4.77
CA ILE A 53 22.62 9.29 -6.08
C ILE A 53 22.76 10.31 -7.22
N GLY A 54 22.33 11.54 -7.03
CA GLY A 54 22.39 12.60 -8.04
C GLY A 54 21.10 12.79 -8.81
N LEU A 55 19.95 12.36 -8.25
CA LEU A 55 18.63 12.69 -8.78
C LEU A 55 18.38 14.21 -8.74
N LEU A 56 17.59 14.72 -9.67
CA LEU A 56 17.20 16.13 -9.71
C LEU A 56 15.89 16.34 -8.97
N ASN A 57 15.61 17.59 -8.60
CA ASN A 57 14.38 18.01 -7.91
C ASN A 57 14.08 17.19 -6.66
N VAL A 58 15.11 16.70 -5.97
CA VAL A 58 14.94 15.88 -4.77
C VAL A 58 14.34 16.71 -3.65
N HIS A 59 13.17 16.30 -3.19
CA HIS A 59 12.45 16.97 -2.11
C HIS A 59 11.61 15.99 -1.30
N MET A 60 11.25 16.41 -0.10
CA MET A 60 10.25 15.77 0.74
C MET A 60 9.00 16.66 0.73
N ASP A 61 7.85 16.08 0.44
CA ASP A 61 6.59 16.83 0.40
C ASP A 61 5.98 17.05 1.79
N ALA A 62 4.79 17.66 1.84
CA ALA A 62 4.13 18.03 3.10
C ALA A 62 3.67 16.84 3.95
N VAL A 63 3.57 15.63 3.36
CA VAL A 63 3.19 14.40 4.08
C VAL A 63 4.35 13.43 4.27
N TRP A 64 5.57 13.83 3.82
CA TRP A 64 6.87 13.13 3.92
C TRP A 64 7.16 12.12 2.82
N ASN A 65 6.39 12.08 1.71
CA ASN A 65 6.90 11.38 0.54
C ASN A 65 8.22 12.00 0.09
N VAL A 66 9.15 11.18 -0.33
CA VAL A 66 10.42 11.61 -0.90
C VAL A 66 10.41 11.35 -2.38
N LEU A 67 10.56 12.40 -3.18
CA LEU A 67 10.59 12.33 -4.62
C LEU A 67 11.93 12.80 -5.17
N GLY A 68 12.38 12.16 -6.25
CA GLY A 68 13.54 12.58 -7.02
C GLY A 68 13.32 12.25 -8.49
N THR A 69 13.74 13.10 -9.40
CA THR A 69 13.52 12.94 -10.85
C THR A 69 14.83 12.62 -11.54
N TRP A 70 14.83 11.63 -12.41
CA TRP A 70 15.82 11.46 -13.45
C TRP A 70 15.22 11.94 -14.76
N PRO A 71 15.77 13.01 -15.39
CA PRO A 71 15.14 13.64 -16.52
C PRO A 71 15.24 12.79 -17.78
N GLY A 72 14.21 12.82 -18.59
CA GLY A 72 14.24 12.28 -19.95
C GLY A 72 15.03 13.15 -20.92
N ASP A 73 15.29 12.64 -22.09
CA ASP A 73 15.97 13.34 -23.20
C ASP A 73 15.03 13.88 -24.27
N GLY A 74 13.73 13.64 -24.12
CA GLY A 74 12.70 13.98 -25.10
C GLY A 74 11.37 14.44 -24.49
N ASP A 75 10.32 14.38 -25.29
CA ASP A 75 8.95 14.73 -24.90
C ASP A 75 8.10 13.46 -24.65
N GLY A 76 8.66 12.51 -23.90
CA GLY A 76 8.00 11.26 -23.54
C GLY A 76 7.07 11.39 -22.34
N PRO A 77 6.40 10.28 -21.94
CA PRO A 77 5.53 10.22 -20.78
C PRO A 77 6.32 10.26 -19.49
N VAL A 78 5.73 10.81 -18.44
CA VAL A 78 6.28 10.80 -17.07
C VAL A 78 5.86 9.52 -16.35
N ILE A 79 6.82 8.71 -15.95
CA ILE A 79 6.58 7.44 -15.24
C ILE A 79 7.07 7.54 -13.81
N MET A 80 6.25 7.12 -12.84
CA MET A 80 6.64 7.03 -11.44
C MET A 80 6.93 5.58 -11.06
N LEU A 81 8.11 5.36 -10.45
CA LEU A 81 8.49 4.12 -9.78
C LEU A 81 8.51 4.37 -8.28
N ALA A 82 7.68 3.64 -7.54
CA ALA A 82 7.43 3.89 -6.13
C ALA A 82 7.61 2.63 -5.25
N ALA A 83 7.98 2.87 -4.00
CA ALA A 83 8.02 1.88 -2.91
C ALA A 83 7.68 2.59 -1.60
N HIS A 84 6.94 1.95 -0.69
CA HIS A 84 6.55 2.62 0.54
C HIS A 84 7.58 2.48 1.67
N THR A 85 7.58 3.43 2.59
CA THR A 85 8.54 3.51 3.68
C THR A 85 7.99 3.10 5.02
N ASP A 86 6.67 3.09 5.17
CA ASP A 86 6.04 2.72 6.43
C ASP A 86 5.96 1.21 6.63
N THR A 87 5.68 0.82 7.84
CA THR A 87 5.51 -0.58 8.25
C THR A 87 4.34 -0.70 9.23
N VAL A 88 3.76 -1.91 9.35
CA VAL A 88 2.68 -2.20 10.29
C VAL A 88 3.10 -2.21 11.76
N PHE A 89 4.39 -2.10 12.04
CA PHE A 89 4.93 -2.32 13.39
C PHE A 89 4.92 -1.06 14.24
N PRO A 90 4.56 -1.15 15.54
CA PRO A 90 4.66 -0.04 16.49
C PRO A 90 6.09 0.51 16.60
N ILE A 91 6.20 1.79 17.01
CA ILE A 91 7.48 2.52 17.09
C ILE A 91 8.51 1.89 18.04
N ASP A 92 8.06 1.14 19.04
CA ASP A 92 8.87 0.47 20.07
C ASP A 92 9.22 -0.98 19.68
N THR A 93 8.87 -1.44 18.48
CA THR A 93 9.24 -2.75 17.99
C THR A 93 10.77 -2.86 17.84
N ASP A 94 11.36 -3.98 18.30
CA ASP A 94 12.78 -4.26 18.09
C ASP A 94 13.06 -4.54 16.60
N VAL A 95 13.71 -3.60 15.94
CA VAL A 95 14.13 -3.68 14.54
C VAL A 95 15.62 -3.98 14.39
N THR A 96 16.22 -4.62 15.38
CA THR A 96 17.61 -5.10 15.29
C THR A 96 17.68 -6.26 14.30
N VAL A 97 18.53 -6.11 13.27
CA VAL A 97 18.74 -7.16 12.27
C VAL A 97 19.42 -8.37 12.89
N LYS A 98 18.85 -9.56 12.63
CA LYS A 98 19.46 -10.85 12.99
C LYS A 98 19.75 -11.65 11.73
N LYS A 99 20.95 -12.24 11.63
CA LYS A 99 21.31 -13.10 10.50
C LYS A 99 21.34 -14.56 10.92
N GLU A 100 20.63 -15.41 10.19
CA GLU A 100 20.65 -16.86 10.37
C GLU A 100 20.86 -17.54 9.01
N GLY A 101 22.03 -18.12 8.81
CA GLY A 101 22.41 -18.66 7.49
C GLY A 101 22.47 -17.58 6.42
N SER A 102 21.69 -17.76 5.35
CA SER A 102 21.53 -16.80 4.24
C SER A 102 20.46 -15.73 4.51
N ARG A 103 19.64 -15.89 5.56
CA ARG A 103 18.49 -15.03 5.86
C ARG A 103 18.81 -13.93 6.84
N TYR A 104 18.20 -12.77 6.59
CA TYR A 104 18.19 -11.62 7.50
C TYR A 104 16.80 -11.43 8.04
N TYR A 105 16.66 -11.32 9.35
CA TYR A 105 15.39 -11.14 10.05
C TYR A 105 15.31 -9.73 10.62
N CYS A 106 14.27 -9.01 10.26
CA CYS A 106 13.92 -7.70 10.80
C CYS A 106 12.47 -7.38 10.44
N PRO A 107 11.63 -6.89 11.37
CA PRO A 107 10.29 -6.42 11.04
C PRO A 107 10.30 -5.32 9.97
N GLY A 108 9.54 -5.49 8.88
CA GLY A 108 9.47 -4.54 7.75
C GLY A 108 10.71 -4.55 6.84
N ILE A 109 11.50 -5.64 6.84
CA ILE A 109 12.69 -5.74 5.99
C ILE A 109 12.35 -5.87 4.52
N ASN A 110 11.28 -6.58 4.18
CA ASN A 110 10.79 -6.73 2.83
C ASN A 110 9.71 -5.71 2.55
N ASP A 111 8.71 -5.70 3.40
CA ASP A 111 7.51 -4.92 3.27
C ASP A 111 7.66 -3.54 3.95
N ASP A 112 8.09 -2.49 3.25
CA ASP A 112 8.52 -2.47 1.84
C ASP A 112 9.97 -1.94 1.73
N THR A 113 10.78 -2.11 2.82
CA THR A 113 12.12 -1.52 2.92
C THR A 113 13.06 -2.00 1.81
N HIS A 114 12.97 -3.29 1.42
CA HIS A 114 13.81 -3.82 0.34
C HIS A 114 13.48 -3.17 -1.00
N ALA A 115 12.21 -2.97 -1.31
CA ALA A 115 11.79 -2.28 -2.53
C ALA A 115 12.31 -0.84 -2.59
N VAL A 116 12.35 -0.11 -1.46
CA VAL A 116 12.98 1.22 -1.41
C VAL A 116 14.45 1.15 -1.81
N ALA A 117 15.18 0.12 -1.38
CA ALA A 117 16.57 -0.09 -1.81
C ALA A 117 16.67 -0.49 -3.29
N GLU A 118 15.70 -1.26 -3.82
CA GLU A 118 15.64 -1.63 -5.24
C GLU A 118 15.46 -0.41 -6.14
N ILE A 119 14.50 0.48 -5.84
CA ILE A 119 14.32 1.70 -6.64
C ILE A 119 15.54 2.61 -6.58
N MET A 120 16.28 2.65 -5.47
CA MET A 120 17.58 3.32 -5.38
C MET A 120 18.64 2.66 -6.28
N ALA A 121 18.67 1.33 -6.38
CA ALA A 121 19.59 0.62 -7.25
C ALA A 121 19.32 0.93 -8.72
N VAL A 122 18.05 1.00 -9.14
CA VAL A 122 17.64 1.46 -10.47
C VAL A 122 18.15 2.88 -10.74
N ALA A 123 17.88 3.80 -9.82
CA ALA A 123 18.31 5.20 -9.93
C ALA A 123 19.84 5.32 -10.06
N LYS A 124 20.60 4.61 -9.20
CA LYS A 124 22.07 4.56 -9.27
C LYS A 124 22.57 4.09 -10.63
N ALA A 125 21.96 3.05 -11.19
CA ALA A 125 22.35 2.51 -12.49
C ALA A 125 22.07 3.50 -13.62
N MET A 126 20.88 4.14 -13.62
CA MET A 126 20.53 5.16 -14.63
C MET A 126 21.49 6.36 -14.59
N VAL A 127 21.74 6.91 -13.41
CA VAL A 127 22.67 8.05 -13.23
C VAL A 127 24.11 7.66 -13.63
N ARG A 128 24.61 6.51 -13.18
CA ARG A 128 26.00 6.07 -13.45
C ARG A 128 26.30 5.88 -14.93
N TYR A 129 25.34 5.37 -15.68
CA TYR A 129 25.53 5.08 -17.12
C TYR A 129 24.89 6.14 -18.01
N ASP A 130 24.42 7.24 -17.43
CA ASP A 130 23.81 8.33 -18.18
C ASP A 130 22.69 7.81 -19.12
N ILE A 131 21.75 7.03 -18.53
CA ILE A 131 20.65 6.41 -19.24
C ILE A 131 19.44 7.32 -19.09
N HIS A 132 19.04 7.99 -20.15
CA HIS A 132 17.85 8.83 -20.21
C HIS A 132 16.76 8.15 -21.04
N ALA A 133 15.57 8.00 -20.47
CA ALA A 133 14.39 7.63 -21.24
C ALA A 133 13.89 8.84 -22.04
N HIS A 134 12.90 8.67 -22.93
CA HIS A 134 12.31 9.82 -23.62
C HIS A 134 11.49 10.69 -22.68
N GLY A 135 10.85 10.09 -21.66
CA GLY A 135 10.13 10.80 -20.62
C GLY A 135 10.89 10.79 -19.29
N ASP A 136 10.45 11.63 -18.36
CA ASP A 136 11.02 11.70 -17.02
C ASP A 136 10.67 10.44 -16.21
N ILE A 137 11.62 9.96 -15.41
CA ILE A 137 11.38 8.93 -14.41
C ILE A 137 11.41 9.57 -13.03
N ILE A 138 10.29 9.47 -12.31
CA ILE A 138 10.16 9.93 -10.92
C ILE A 138 10.36 8.71 -10.01
N PHE A 139 11.35 8.76 -9.14
CA PHE A 139 11.53 7.81 -8.05
C PHE A 139 10.82 8.35 -6.82
N CYS A 140 9.98 7.53 -6.21
CA CYS A 140 9.18 7.93 -5.05
C CYS A 140 9.32 6.91 -3.92
N ALA A 141 9.77 7.38 -2.75
CA ALA A 141 9.63 6.64 -1.51
C ALA A 141 8.46 7.26 -0.75
N ASN A 142 7.29 6.63 -0.84
CA ASN A 142 6.06 7.17 -0.30
C ASN A 142 5.77 6.68 1.12
N VAL A 143 4.77 7.27 1.76
CA VAL A 143 4.40 7.04 3.15
C VAL A 143 2.95 6.58 3.28
N CYS A 144 2.63 5.95 4.42
CA CYS A 144 1.25 5.61 4.79
C CYS A 144 0.55 4.67 3.77
N GLU A 145 1.28 3.71 3.20
CA GLU A 145 0.66 2.63 2.43
C GLU A 145 -0.15 1.72 3.34
N GLU A 146 0.41 1.36 4.47
CA GLU A 146 -0.08 0.31 5.35
C GLU A 146 -1.35 0.67 6.13
N GLY A 147 -2.20 -0.32 6.30
CA GLY A 147 -3.28 -0.34 7.29
C GLY A 147 -4.13 0.95 7.35
N LEU A 148 -4.01 1.65 8.45
CA LEU A 148 -4.71 2.92 8.70
C LEU A 148 -3.96 4.15 8.15
N GLY A 149 -2.81 3.97 7.50
CA GLY A 149 -2.14 4.98 6.69
C GLY A 149 -2.99 5.38 5.48
N ASP A 150 -3.80 4.43 4.99
CA ASP A 150 -4.87 4.66 4.01
C ASP A 150 -4.38 5.29 2.70
N LEU A 151 -3.18 4.90 2.22
CA LEU A 151 -2.57 5.41 1.00
C LEU A 151 -2.38 6.94 0.99
N LYS A 152 -2.21 7.55 2.16
CA LYS A 152 -2.15 9.01 2.31
C LYS A 152 -1.05 9.64 1.45
N GLY A 153 0.09 8.96 1.33
CA GLY A 153 1.23 9.42 0.54
C GLY A 153 0.86 9.56 -0.93
N ILE A 154 0.38 8.50 -1.53
CA ILE A 154 0.01 8.46 -2.95
C ILE A 154 -1.23 9.32 -3.23
N LYS A 155 -2.23 9.32 -2.34
CA LYS A 155 -3.37 10.26 -2.44
C LYS A 155 -2.90 11.72 -2.51
N TYR A 156 -1.91 12.08 -1.68
CA TYR A 156 -1.37 13.44 -1.70
C TYR A 156 -0.71 13.76 -3.05
N ILE A 157 0.10 12.86 -3.58
CA ILE A 157 0.78 13.06 -4.86
C ILE A 157 -0.25 13.25 -5.98
N PHE A 158 -1.15 12.28 -6.20
CA PHE A 158 -2.10 12.31 -7.32
C PHE A 158 -3.17 13.41 -7.20
N ASN A 159 -3.43 13.94 -6.01
CA ASN A 159 -4.29 15.11 -5.83
C ASN A 159 -3.60 16.45 -6.14
N ASN A 160 -2.26 16.50 -6.13
CA ASN A 160 -1.49 17.73 -6.31
C ASN A 160 -0.64 17.75 -7.59
N ASP A 161 -0.37 16.59 -8.19
CA ASP A 161 0.39 16.47 -9.44
C ASP A 161 -0.38 15.63 -10.46
N ASN A 162 -0.76 16.23 -11.57
CA ASN A 162 -1.49 15.61 -12.66
C ASN A 162 -0.61 15.21 -13.86
N ASN A 163 0.73 15.33 -13.74
CA ASN A 163 1.64 15.11 -14.85
C ASN A 163 2.20 13.68 -14.92
N ILE A 164 1.76 12.78 -14.03
CA ILE A 164 2.21 11.38 -14.00
C ILE A 164 1.34 10.58 -14.96
N ASP A 165 1.95 10.05 -16.03
CA ASP A 165 1.26 9.32 -17.09
C ASP A 165 1.10 7.83 -16.79
N ALA A 166 1.99 7.24 -15.97
CA ALA A 166 1.85 5.88 -15.45
C ALA A 166 2.59 5.70 -14.11
N PHE A 167 2.17 4.68 -13.36
CA PHE A 167 2.66 4.40 -12.01
C PHE A 167 3.02 2.92 -11.85
N VAL A 168 4.17 2.65 -11.24
CA VAL A 168 4.61 1.31 -10.88
C VAL A 168 4.98 1.30 -9.38
N SER A 169 4.29 0.48 -8.60
CA SER A 169 4.67 0.17 -7.22
C SER A 169 5.51 -1.11 -7.20
N VAL A 170 6.55 -1.15 -6.38
CA VAL A 170 7.33 -2.36 -6.13
C VAL A 170 6.89 -2.89 -4.77
N ASP A 171 5.85 -3.73 -4.73
CA ASP A 171 5.22 -4.16 -3.48
C ASP A 171 4.49 -5.50 -3.64
N ASN A 172 5.21 -6.53 -4.12
CA ASN A 172 4.68 -7.89 -4.21
C ASN A 172 5.78 -8.90 -3.88
N PRO A 173 5.48 -10.01 -3.17
CA PRO A 173 6.49 -11.00 -2.76
C PRO A 173 7.04 -11.87 -3.89
N VAL A 174 6.46 -11.83 -5.07
CA VAL A 174 6.84 -12.70 -6.19
C VAL A 174 7.49 -11.88 -7.27
N THR A 175 8.78 -12.09 -7.53
CA THR A 175 9.57 -11.30 -8.49
C THR A 175 8.93 -11.21 -9.88
N GLY A 176 8.29 -12.26 -10.39
CA GLY A 176 7.55 -12.27 -11.66
C GLY A 176 6.09 -11.80 -11.52
N GLY A 177 5.62 -11.48 -10.32
CA GLY A 177 4.24 -11.09 -10.06
C GLY A 177 3.91 -9.70 -10.61
N VAL A 178 2.76 -9.58 -11.26
CA VAL A 178 2.21 -8.31 -11.76
C VAL A 178 0.75 -8.21 -11.33
N VAL A 179 0.48 -7.29 -10.41
CA VAL A 179 -0.87 -6.93 -9.96
C VAL A 179 -1.38 -5.78 -10.82
N TYR A 180 -2.56 -5.95 -11.41
CA TYR A 180 -3.16 -5.00 -12.35
C TYR A 180 -4.57 -4.56 -11.92
N THR A 181 -5.03 -5.06 -10.78
CA THR A 181 -6.31 -4.72 -10.16
C THR A 181 -6.10 -4.02 -8.84
N ALA A 182 -7.13 -3.36 -8.35
CA ALA A 182 -7.15 -2.66 -7.09
C ALA A 182 -8.34 -3.10 -6.26
N THR A 183 -8.11 -3.88 -5.21
CA THR A 183 -9.13 -4.20 -4.23
C THR A 183 -9.36 -2.99 -3.32
N GLY A 184 -10.54 -2.42 -3.39
CA GLY A 184 -10.92 -1.28 -2.56
C GLY A 184 -11.30 -1.68 -1.14
N SER A 185 -11.29 -0.72 -0.24
CA SER A 185 -11.74 -0.92 1.15
C SER A 185 -12.42 0.29 1.75
N ARG A 186 -13.33 0.02 2.70
CA ARG A 186 -13.98 1.02 3.56
C ARG A 186 -13.81 0.57 5.01
N ARG A 187 -13.18 1.40 5.82
CA ARG A 187 -12.90 1.11 7.23
C ARG A 187 -13.59 2.12 8.13
N TYR A 188 -14.27 1.63 9.15
CA TYR A 188 -15.04 2.45 10.07
C TYR A 188 -14.75 2.09 11.51
N LYS A 189 -14.75 3.13 12.38
CA LYS A 189 -14.89 2.98 13.82
C LYS A 189 -16.28 3.43 14.22
N VAL A 190 -17.04 2.58 14.91
CA VAL A 190 -18.33 2.95 15.49
C VAL A 190 -18.18 3.03 17.01
N THR A 191 -18.61 4.14 17.58
CA THR A 191 -18.65 4.35 19.03
C THR A 191 -20.09 4.55 19.46
N PHE A 192 -20.60 3.60 20.24
CA PHE A 192 -21.92 3.68 20.87
C PHE A 192 -21.75 4.33 22.25
N THR A 193 -22.53 5.37 22.56
CA THR A 193 -22.49 6.09 23.84
C THR A 193 -23.85 6.11 24.51
N GLY A 194 -23.88 5.99 25.84
CA GLY A 194 -25.08 6.04 26.65
C GLY A 194 -24.80 6.60 28.04
N ASN A 195 -25.80 6.58 28.92
CA ASN A 195 -25.67 7.17 30.26
C ASN A 195 -24.74 6.36 31.19
N GLY A 196 -24.70 5.04 31.02
CA GLY A 196 -24.13 4.15 32.03
C GLY A 196 -24.98 4.07 33.30
N GLY A 197 -24.68 3.11 34.20
CA GLY A 197 -25.38 2.98 35.44
C GLY A 197 -25.18 1.62 36.14
N HIS A 198 -25.78 1.45 37.29
CA HIS A 198 -25.76 0.18 38.05
C HIS A 198 -26.80 -0.79 37.41
N SER A 199 -26.37 -1.99 37.01
CA SER A 199 -27.21 -2.93 36.25
C SER A 199 -28.56 -3.31 36.90
N PHE A 200 -28.64 -3.26 38.23
CA PHE A 200 -29.85 -3.56 39.00
C PHE A 200 -30.62 -2.29 39.38
N ALA A 201 -29.95 -1.27 39.91
CA ALA A 201 -30.60 -0.05 40.40
C ALA A 201 -31.15 0.81 39.21
N ASP A 202 -30.40 0.88 38.13
CA ASP A 202 -30.74 1.69 36.92
C ASP A 202 -31.28 0.82 35.78
N PHE A 203 -31.79 -0.37 36.10
CA PHE A 203 -32.41 -1.24 35.10
C PHE A 203 -33.55 -0.50 34.35
N GLY A 204 -33.47 -0.56 33.03
CA GLY A 204 -34.39 0.22 32.15
C GLY A 204 -33.67 1.34 31.37
N LEU A 205 -32.36 1.51 31.57
CA LEU A 205 -31.55 2.37 30.69
C LEU A 205 -31.11 1.61 29.45
N PRO A 206 -31.12 2.24 28.25
CA PRO A 206 -30.53 1.69 27.04
C PRO A 206 -29.03 1.43 27.22
N ASN A 207 -28.53 0.33 26.66
CA ASN A 207 -27.18 -0.13 26.86
C ASN A 207 -26.36 -0.11 25.56
N PRO A 208 -25.26 0.68 25.47
CA PRO A 208 -24.37 0.71 24.32
C PRO A 208 -23.87 -0.66 23.84
N ILE A 209 -23.54 -1.58 24.76
CA ILE A 209 -23.11 -2.95 24.40
C ILE A 209 -24.26 -3.72 23.72
N HIS A 210 -25.52 -3.54 24.18
CA HIS A 210 -26.66 -4.20 23.57
C HIS A 210 -26.94 -3.65 22.15
N ALA A 211 -26.82 -2.32 21.98
CA ALA A 211 -26.95 -1.68 20.66
C ALA A 211 -25.85 -2.20 19.71
N MET A 212 -24.59 -2.24 20.15
CA MET A 212 -23.47 -2.81 19.38
C MET A 212 -23.72 -4.28 19.03
N GLY A 213 -24.18 -5.10 19.97
CA GLY A 213 -24.49 -6.51 19.73
C GLY A 213 -25.58 -6.71 18.68
N ARG A 214 -26.63 -5.85 18.65
CA ARG A 214 -27.65 -5.84 17.59
C ARG A 214 -27.08 -5.45 16.24
N ALA A 215 -26.20 -4.43 16.19
CA ALA A 215 -25.52 -4.02 14.97
C ALA A 215 -24.68 -5.15 14.40
N ILE A 216 -23.87 -5.80 15.24
CA ILE A 216 -23.00 -6.94 14.83
C ILE A 216 -23.86 -8.11 14.32
N ALA A 217 -24.97 -8.43 14.97
CA ALA A 217 -25.86 -9.50 14.52
C ALA A 217 -26.41 -9.21 13.11
N LYS A 218 -26.84 -7.97 12.84
CA LYS A 218 -27.31 -7.56 11.51
C LYS A 218 -26.17 -7.62 10.47
N ILE A 219 -25.00 -7.12 10.80
CA ILE A 219 -23.81 -7.15 9.93
C ILE A 219 -23.44 -8.60 9.59
N SER A 220 -23.50 -9.53 10.54
CA SER A 220 -23.17 -10.93 10.30
C SER A 220 -24.07 -11.63 9.29
N ASP A 221 -25.27 -11.07 9.02
CA ASP A 221 -26.24 -11.57 8.06
C ASP A 221 -26.08 -10.99 6.64
N PHE A 222 -25.17 -10.03 6.44
CA PHE A 222 -24.94 -9.42 5.12
C PHE A 222 -24.63 -10.47 4.06
N LYS A 223 -25.01 -10.17 2.82
CA LYS A 223 -24.74 -11.01 1.67
C LYS A 223 -23.69 -10.36 0.79
N ALA A 224 -22.56 -11.02 0.62
CA ALA A 224 -21.49 -10.60 -0.25
C ALA A 224 -21.37 -11.57 -1.45
N PRO A 225 -21.22 -11.06 -2.69
CA PRO A 225 -20.98 -11.89 -3.85
C PRO A 225 -19.59 -12.50 -3.80
N LYS A 226 -19.43 -13.63 -4.55
CA LYS A 226 -18.08 -14.20 -4.76
C LYS A 226 -17.32 -13.47 -5.85
N LEU A 227 -18.05 -12.92 -6.84
CA LEU A 227 -17.52 -12.12 -7.94
C LEU A 227 -18.51 -10.96 -8.22
N PRO A 228 -18.03 -9.70 -8.18
CA PRO A 228 -16.70 -9.30 -7.72
C PRO A 228 -16.45 -9.77 -6.29
N LYS A 229 -15.22 -10.20 -5.96
CA LYS A 229 -14.89 -10.65 -4.61
C LYS A 229 -15.18 -9.54 -3.62
N THR A 230 -16.04 -9.86 -2.64
CA THR A 230 -16.50 -8.89 -1.65
C THR A 230 -16.49 -9.54 -0.27
N THR A 231 -15.96 -8.84 0.71
CA THR A 231 -15.84 -9.33 2.09
C THR A 231 -16.19 -8.22 3.08
N PHE A 232 -16.56 -8.63 4.28
CA PHE A 232 -16.78 -7.73 5.40
C PHE A 232 -16.39 -8.40 6.71
N ASN A 233 -15.97 -7.61 7.71
CA ASN A 233 -15.56 -8.14 9.00
C ASN A 233 -15.67 -7.06 10.09
N VAL A 234 -16.23 -7.45 11.24
CA VAL A 234 -16.07 -6.71 12.50
C VAL A 234 -14.90 -7.36 13.24
N GLY A 235 -13.71 -6.76 13.12
CA GLY A 235 -12.45 -7.36 13.58
C GLY A 235 -12.09 -7.03 15.03
N VAL A 236 -12.62 -5.94 15.58
CA VAL A 236 -12.33 -5.46 16.94
C VAL A 236 -13.61 -5.02 17.60
N ILE A 237 -13.79 -5.38 18.87
CA ILE A 237 -14.82 -4.83 19.76
C ILE A 237 -14.21 -4.41 21.09
N GLU A 238 -14.75 -3.35 21.69
CA GLU A 238 -14.34 -2.85 23.01
C GLU A 238 -15.57 -2.35 23.79
N GLY A 239 -15.51 -2.31 25.09
CA GLY A 239 -16.56 -1.71 25.94
C GLY A 239 -16.81 -2.43 27.24
N GLY A 240 -17.45 -1.71 28.16
CA GLY A 240 -17.76 -2.19 29.50
C GLY A 240 -16.59 -2.04 30.50
N THR A 241 -16.93 -2.08 31.79
CA THR A 241 -15.98 -1.95 32.88
C THR A 241 -16.12 -3.05 33.93
N SER A 242 -17.36 -3.51 34.17
CA SER A 242 -17.67 -4.51 35.17
C SER A 242 -18.98 -5.21 34.84
N VAL A 243 -19.17 -6.45 35.33
CA VAL A 243 -20.35 -7.29 35.06
C VAL A 243 -21.67 -6.69 35.56
N ASN A 244 -21.63 -5.85 36.59
CA ASN A 244 -22.81 -5.21 37.18
C ASN A 244 -22.95 -3.72 36.81
N THR A 245 -22.36 -3.31 35.69
CA THR A 245 -22.44 -1.94 35.15
C THR A 245 -23.11 -1.94 33.80
N ILE A 246 -24.14 -1.08 33.61
CA ILE A 246 -24.59 -0.69 32.28
C ILE A 246 -23.48 0.17 31.67
N SER A 247 -22.93 -0.25 30.54
CA SER A 247 -21.79 0.46 29.93
C SER A 247 -22.18 1.87 29.51
N ALA A 248 -21.28 2.84 29.71
CA ALA A 248 -21.42 4.17 29.15
C ALA A 248 -20.93 4.26 27.70
N SER A 249 -20.11 3.30 27.25
CA SER A 249 -19.58 3.28 25.89
C SER A 249 -19.26 1.85 25.43
N ALA A 250 -19.44 1.61 24.12
CA ALA A 250 -18.95 0.42 23.43
C ALA A 250 -18.47 0.82 22.04
N GLY A 251 -17.56 0.08 21.46
CA GLY A 251 -17.00 0.39 20.14
C GLY A 251 -16.70 -0.86 19.32
N MET A 252 -16.70 -0.69 18.00
CA MET A 252 -16.25 -1.73 17.05
C MET A 252 -15.50 -1.12 15.87
N LEU A 253 -14.62 -1.92 15.26
CA LEU A 253 -13.96 -1.62 13.98
C LEU A 253 -14.53 -2.53 12.90
N MET A 254 -14.92 -1.91 11.79
CA MET A 254 -15.47 -2.56 10.60
C MET A 254 -14.53 -2.41 9.41
N ASP A 255 -14.28 -3.51 8.70
CA ASP A 255 -13.55 -3.56 7.42
C ASP A 255 -14.46 -4.15 6.34
N ILE A 256 -14.64 -3.43 5.24
CA ILE A 256 -15.37 -3.87 4.04
C ILE A 256 -14.38 -3.82 2.89
N ARG A 257 -14.29 -4.88 2.09
CA ARG A 257 -13.42 -4.93 0.91
C ARG A 257 -14.18 -5.45 -0.30
N SER A 258 -13.88 -4.90 -1.47
CA SER A 258 -14.40 -5.39 -2.74
C SER A 258 -13.50 -4.99 -3.92
N ASP A 259 -13.57 -5.78 -4.99
CA ASP A 259 -13.00 -5.45 -6.30
C ASP A 259 -13.95 -4.54 -7.12
N SER A 260 -15.06 -4.07 -6.52
CA SER A 260 -16.04 -3.17 -7.12
C SER A 260 -16.42 -2.05 -6.14
N ASP A 261 -16.33 -0.79 -6.60
CA ASP A 261 -16.80 0.37 -5.82
C ASP A 261 -18.30 0.33 -5.58
N GLU A 262 -19.12 -0.21 -6.52
CA GLU A 262 -20.56 -0.34 -6.36
C GLU A 262 -20.90 -1.28 -5.18
N GLU A 263 -20.19 -2.39 -5.04
CA GLU A 263 -20.36 -3.31 -3.91
C GLU A 263 -19.88 -2.71 -2.59
N LEU A 264 -18.80 -1.91 -2.62
CA LEU A 264 -18.34 -1.15 -1.45
C LEU A 264 -19.41 -0.15 -0.99
N GLU A 265 -20.01 0.58 -1.92
CA GLU A 265 -21.08 1.53 -1.61
C GLU A 265 -22.30 0.80 -1.06
N ARG A 266 -22.77 -0.26 -1.72
CA ARG A 266 -23.93 -1.06 -1.28
C ARG A 266 -23.75 -1.58 0.15
N LEU A 267 -22.61 -2.24 0.45
CA LEU A 267 -22.36 -2.74 1.80
C LEU A 267 -22.15 -1.63 2.83
N THR A 268 -21.62 -0.49 2.41
CA THR A 268 -21.51 0.69 3.28
C THR A 268 -22.90 1.19 3.68
N GLU A 269 -23.85 1.30 2.74
CA GLU A 269 -25.23 1.68 3.04
C GLU A 269 -25.90 0.67 3.96
N GLU A 270 -25.76 -0.63 3.68
CA GLU A 270 -26.30 -1.68 4.57
C GLU A 270 -25.70 -1.59 5.98
N PHE A 271 -24.38 -1.32 6.10
CA PHE A 271 -23.71 -1.13 7.37
C PHE A 271 -24.23 0.09 8.14
N MET A 272 -24.36 1.25 7.49
CA MET A 272 -24.94 2.46 8.12
C MET A 272 -26.35 2.20 8.64
N ASN A 273 -27.20 1.58 7.82
CA ASN A 273 -28.55 1.20 8.20
C ASN A 273 -28.60 0.18 9.35
N ALA A 274 -27.67 -0.78 9.39
CA ALA A 274 -27.57 -1.76 10.46
C ALA A 274 -27.22 -1.09 11.81
N VAL A 275 -26.32 -0.12 11.80
CA VAL A 275 -25.94 0.64 13.01
C VAL A 275 -27.10 1.51 13.49
N GLU A 276 -27.75 2.28 12.58
CA GLU A 276 -28.87 3.16 12.91
C GLU A 276 -30.04 2.36 13.49
N SER A 277 -30.51 1.32 12.79
CA SER A 277 -31.61 0.48 13.25
C SER A 277 -31.31 -0.24 14.57
N ALA A 278 -30.05 -0.62 14.82
CA ALA A 278 -29.65 -1.24 16.09
C ALA A 278 -29.79 -0.27 17.29
N VAL A 279 -29.43 1.00 17.07
CA VAL A 279 -29.60 2.09 18.06
C VAL A 279 -31.10 2.34 18.31
N GLU A 280 -31.89 2.45 17.26
CA GLU A 280 -33.32 2.63 17.35
C GLU A 280 -34.01 1.49 18.11
N GLU A 281 -33.71 0.25 17.78
CA GLU A 281 -34.22 -0.95 18.45
C GLU A 281 -33.83 -1.03 19.92
N GLU A 282 -32.62 -0.66 20.29
CA GLU A 282 -32.20 -0.64 21.69
C GLU A 282 -32.96 0.45 22.45
N ASN A 283 -33.07 1.65 21.89
CA ASN A 283 -33.79 2.77 22.51
C ASN A 283 -35.29 2.50 22.63
N ALA A 284 -35.93 1.93 21.61
CA ALA A 284 -37.35 1.63 21.59
C ALA A 284 -37.83 0.58 22.62
N ARG A 285 -36.90 -0.15 23.23
CA ARG A 285 -37.18 -1.11 24.32
C ARG A 285 -37.55 -0.45 25.65
N TRP A 286 -37.19 0.82 25.81
CA TRP A 286 -37.22 1.55 27.06
C TRP A 286 -38.08 2.79 26.96
N ASP A 287 -38.45 3.40 28.10
CA ASP A 287 -39.24 4.60 28.12
C ASP A 287 -38.55 5.75 27.36
N ALA A 288 -39.30 6.50 26.57
CA ALA A 288 -38.73 7.55 25.71
C ALA A 288 -38.14 8.75 26.49
N ASP A 289 -38.42 8.89 27.78
CA ASP A 289 -37.88 9.90 28.68
C ASP A 289 -36.47 9.52 29.23
N LYS A 290 -36.02 8.30 28.99
CA LYS A 290 -34.69 7.85 29.38
C LYS A 290 -33.60 8.40 28.46
N PRO A 291 -32.38 8.62 28.99
CA PRO A 291 -31.24 8.95 28.15
C PRO A 291 -31.00 7.87 27.06
N GLN A 292 -30.94 8.31 25.83
CA GLN A 292 -30.84 7.42 24.66
C GLN A 292 -29.38 7.04 24.35
N VAL A 293 -29.18 5.84 23.82
CA VAL A 293 -27.90 5.46 23.17
C VAL A 293 -27.79 6.21 21.84
N LYS A 294 -26.59 6.63 21.50
CA LYS A 294 -26.22 7.22 20.22
C LYS A 294 -25.04 6.46 19.65
N ALA A 295 -24.94 6.41 18.33
CA ALA A 295 -23.76 5.93 17.62
C ALA A 295 -23.10 7.08 16.88
N ASP A 296 -21.77 7.12 16.93
CA ASP A 296 -20.91 7.94 16.12
C ASP A 296 -20.09 7.04 15.20
N ILE A 297 -20.08 7.35 13.90
CA ILE A 297 -19.38 6.56 12.88
C ILE A 297 -18.25 7.40 12.30
N GLU A 298 -17.04 7.01 12.60
CA GLU A 298 -15.83 7.65 12.11
C GLU A 298 -15.24 6.84 10.93
N VAL A 299 -14.99 7.49 9.80
CA VAL A 299 -14.27 6.89 8.68
C VAL A 299 -12.78 6.76 9.04
N LYS A 300 -12.24 5.56 8.96
CA LYS A 300 -10.83 5.26 9.25
C LYS A 300 -9.99 5.04 8.01
N GLY A 301 -10.61 4.72 6.89
CA GLY A 301 -9.91 4.53 5.62
C GLY A 301 -10.88 4.34 4.46
N VAL A 302 -10.49 4.84 3.30
CA VAL A 302 -11.23 4.74 2.04
C VAL A 302 -10.23 4.50 0.92
N ARG A 303 -10.09 3.25 0.49
CA ARG A 303 -9.31 2.91 -0.69
C ARG A 303 -10.28 2.62 -1.84
N PRO A 304 -10.14 3.24 -3.02
CA PRO A 304 -10.99 2.94 -4.16
C PRO A 304 -10.69 1.56 -4.72
N ALA A 305 -11.69 0.93 -5.31
CA ALA A 305 -11.51 -0.24 -6.15
C ALA A 305 -11.20 0.18 -7.60
N GLY A 306 -10.67 -0.74 -8.40
CA GLY A 306 -10.46 -0.52 -9.81
C GLY A 306 -9.88 -1.74 -10.51
N THR A 307 -10.03 -1.76 -11.82
CA THR A 307 -9.50 -2.83 -12.66
C THR A 307 -9.04 -2.27 -13.99
N GLN A 308 -8.06 -2.93 -14.58
CA GLN A 308 -7.55 -2.66 -15.91
C GLN A 308 -7.68 -3.94 -16.76
N ASP A 309 -7.53 -3.79 -18.07
CA ASP A 309 -7.42 -4.94 -18.95
C ASP A 309 -6.12 -5.71 -18.64
N PRO A 310 -6.16 -7.02 -18.39
CA PRO A 310 -4.95 -7.82 -18.14
C PRO A 310 -3.96 -7.80 -19.32
N ASP A 311 -4.42 -7.47 -20.51
CA ASP A 311 -3.60 -7.32 -21.72
C ASP A 311 -3.24 -5.86 -22.02
N CYS A 312 -3.48 -4.93 -21.09
CA CYS A 312 -3.16 -3.51 -21.31
C CYS A 312 -1.65 -3.29 -21.45
N PRO A 313 -1.24 -2.19 -22.12
CA PRO A 313 0.17 -1.96 -22.46
C PRO A 313 1.15 -2.02 -21.29
N ILE A 314 0.78 -1.50 -20.11
CA ILE A 314 1.67 -1.51 -18.94
C ILE A 314 1.92 -2.92 -18.39
N VAL A 315 0.90 -3.79 -18.39
CA VAL A 315 1.02 -5.19 -17.99
C VAL A 315 1.87 -5.96 -18.99
N THR A 316 1.62 -5.77 -20.30
CA THR A 316 2.41 -6.39 -21.36
C THR A 316 3.89 -6.00 -21.26
N ALA A 317 4.19 -4.71 -21.01
CA ALA A 317 5.56 -4.23 -20.82
C ALA A 317 6.25 -4.86 -19.59
N ALA A 318 5.52 -5.03 -18.47
CA ALA A 318 6.05 -5.69 -17.29
C ALA A 318 6.38 -7.18 -17.56
N PHE A 319 5.53 -7.86 -18.33
CA PHE A 319 5.77 -9.24 -18.75
C PHE A 319 6.99 -9.34 -19.67
N ASP A 320 7.15 -8.43 -20.61
CA ASP A 320 8.28 -8.40 -21.52
C ASP A 320 9.59 -8.11 -20.77
N ALA A 321 9.59 -7.15 -19.84
CA ALA A 321 10.74 -6.87 -18.98
C ALA A 321 11.18 -8.10 -18.19
N ALA A 322 10.24 -8.83 -17.57
CA ALA A 322 10.51 -10.05 -16.84
C ALA A 322 11.10 -11.16 -17.74
N ARG A 323 10.46 -11.42 -18.88
CA ARG A 323 10.92 -12.44 -19.85
C ARG A 323 12.30 -12.16 -20.42
N MET A 324 12.67 -10.90 -20.60
CA MET A 324 14.03 -10.53 -21.05
C MET A 324 15.13 -10.99 -20.08
N LEU A 325 14.78 -11.15 -18.79
CA LEU A 325 15.69 -11.63 -17.73
C LEU A 325 15.52 -13.12 -17.41
N GLY A 326 14.63 -13.83 -18.14
CA GLY A 326 14.34 -15.23 -17.86
C GLY A 326 13.42 -15.44 -16.65
N ILE A 327 12.79 -14.38 -16.15
CA ILE A 327 11.78 -14.45 -15.11
C ILE A 327 10.45 -14.86 -15.76
N GLU A 328 9.77 -15.88 -15.21
CA GLU A 328 8.43 -16.22 -15.65
C GLU A 328 7.42 -15.26 -15.04
N PRO A 329 6.72 -14.43 -15.83
CA PRO A 329 5.76 -13.49 -15.30
C PRO A 329 4.42 -14.17 -15.00
N GLU A 330 3.75 -13.71 -13.95
CA GLU A 330 2.42 -14.17 -13.61
C GLU A 330 1.50 -13.00 -13.22
N LEU A 331 0.25 -13.05 -13.69
CA LEU A 331 -0.78 -12.14 -13.23
C LEU A 331 -1.16 -12.46 -11.78
N ARG A 332 -1.26 -11.40 -11.00
CA ARG A 332 -1.79 -11.43 -9.64
C ARG A 332 -2.99 -10.49 -9.57
N ASP A 333 -4.08 -11.00 -9.08
CA ASP A 333 -5.28 -10.28 -8.71
C ASP A 333 -5.38 -10.25 -7.18
N GLU A 334 -6.26 -9.40 -6.64
CA GLU A 334 -6.52 -9.31 -5.19
C GLU A 334 -5.42 -8.63 -4.37
N SER A 335 -5.00 -7.43 -4.76
CA SER A 335 -4.14 -6.58 -3.93
C SER A 335 -4.78 -5.22 -3.66
N SER A 336 -4.44 -4.65 -2.53
CA SER A 336 -4.80 -3.28 -2.14
C SER A 336 -3.50 -2.55 -1.80
N THR A 337 -2.94 -1.86 -2.77
CA THR A 337 -1.64 -1.18 -2.70
C THR A 337 -1.76 0.27 -3.17
N ASP A 338 -0.65 0.97 -3.23
CA ASP A 338 -0.56 2.33 -3.77
C ASP A 338 -1.12 2.46 -5.18
N ALA A 339 -1.06 1.39 -6.00
CA ALA A 339 -1.64 1.37 -7.35
C ALA A 339 -3.16 1.58 -7.38
N ASN A 340 -3.88 1.40 -6.26
CA ASN A 340 -5.32 1.65 -6.18
C ASN A 340 -5.69 3.07 -6.61
N ILE A 341 -4.90 4.06 -6.21
CA ILE A 341 -5.22 5.46 -6.48
C ILE A 341 -5.13 5.76 -7.98
N PRO A 342 -3.99 5.58 -8.67
CA PRO A 342 -3.93 5.85 -10.10
C PRO A 342 -4.87 4.96 -10.93
N ILE A 343 -5.06 3.67 -10.60
CA ILE A 343 -6.02 2.80 -11.28
C ILE A 343 -7.44 3.39 -11.21
N SER A 344 -7.89 3.84 -10.04
CA SER A 344 -9.21 4.44 -9.87
C SER A 344 -9.39 5.76 -10.65
N MET A 345 -8.29 6.43 -10.99
CA MET A 345 -8.27 7.65 -11.80
C MET A 345 -8.14 7.37 -13.30
N GLY A 346 -8.10 6.10 -13.72
CA GLY A 346 -7.88 5.69 -15.12
C GLY A 346 -6.44 5.92 -15.60
N ILE A 347 -5.48 6.04 -14.68
CA ILE A 347 -4.06 6.14 -15.01
C ILE A 347 -3.48 4.73 -15.03
N PRO A 348 -2.75 4.32 -16.11
CA PRO A 348 -2.10 3.04 -16.16
C PRO A 348 -1.21 2.81 -14.93
N ALA A 349 -1.48 1.77 -14.16
CA ALA A 349 -0.70 1.47 -12.96
C ALA A 349 -0.66 -0.03 -12.66
N ILE A 350 0.45 -0.49 -12.11
CA ILE A 350 0.65 -1.87 -11.67
C ILE A 350 1.46 -1.92 -10.39
N THR A 351 1.33 -3.03 -9.66
CA THR A 351 2.28 -3.40 -8.61
C THR A 351 3.09 -4.60 -9.08
N VAL A 352 4.41 -4.53 -8.96
CA VAL A 352 5.35 -5.57 -9.37
C VAL A 352 6.08 -6.15 -8.17
N GLY A 353 6.65 -7.35 -8.33
CA GLY A 353 7.31 -8.05 -7.24
C GLY A 353 8.70 -7.54 -6.91
N ARG A 354 9.11 -7.68 -5.68
CA ARG A 354 10.50 -7.47 -5.22
C ARG A 354 11.40 -8.60 -5.69
N GLY A 355 12.72 -8.36 -5.70
CA GLY A 355 13.71 -9.42 -5.90
C GLY A 355 14.03 -10.18 -4.61
N GLY A 356 14.65 -11.37 -4.75
CA GLY A 356 15.01 -12.22 -3.62
C GLY A 356 13.87 -13.11 -3.12
N ASN A 357 14.14 -13.77 -1.99
CA ASN A 357 13.12 -14.56 -1.27
C ASN A 357 12.74 -13.87 0.03
N GLU A 358 11.49 -14.00 0.42
CA GLU A 358 10.95 -13.38 1.61
C GLU A 358 9.95 -14.28 2.35
N GLY A 359 9.61 -13.90 3.57
CA GLY A 359 8.52 -14.55 4.31
C GLY A 359 8.30 -13.94 5.67
N GLY A 360 7.19 -14.34 6.28
CA GLY A 360 6.79 -13.82 7.58
C GLY A 360 6.33 -12.36 7.57
N VAL A 361 5.97 -11.82 6.41
CA VAL A 361 5.48 -10.43 6.23
C VAL A 361 4.37 -10.13 7.24
N HIS A 362 4.36 -8.91 7.79
CA HIS A 362 3.46 -8.46 8.87
C HIS A 362 3.64 -9.20 10.20
N THR A 363 4.77 -9.89 10.40
CA THR A 363 5.15 -10.48 11.69
C THR A 363 6.53 -10.04 12.15
N VAL A 364 6.81 -10.11 13.45
CA VAL A 364 8.15 -9.83 14.00
C VAL A 364 9.22 -10.87 13.58
N HIS A 365 8.82 -11.88 12.82
CA HIS A 365 9.69 -12.93 12.27
C HIS A 365 9.90 -12.76 10.75
N GLU A 366 9.59 -11.61 10.23
CA GLU A 366 9.82 -11.28 8.83
C GLU A 366 11.30 -11.42 8.46
N TRP A 367 11.55 -12.02 7.28
CA TRP A 367 12.91 -12.31 6.83
C TRP A 367 13.06 -12.07 5.33
N PHE A 368 14.27 -11.69 4.96
CA PHE A 368 14.75 -11.52 3.60
C PHE A 368 15.95 -12.44 3.34
N GLU A 369 16.01 -13.04 2.14
CA GLU A 369 17.12 -13.85 1.65
C GLU A 369 17.51 -13.38 0.25
N PRO A 370 18.71 -12.81 0.04
CA PRO A 370 19.13 -12.20 -1.21
C PRO A 370 19.53 -13.28 -2.25
N VAL A 371 18.56 -14.07 -2.69
CA VAL A 371 18.72 -15.06 -3.75
C VAL A 371 18.27 -14.43 -5.07
N GLU A 372 19.25 -14.12 -5.94
CA GLU A 372 19.01 -13.44 -7.22
C GLU A 372 18.20 -12.14 -7.06
N SER A 373 18.38 -11.46 -5.92
CA SER A 373 17.63 -10.23 -5.59
C SER A 373 17.84 -9.11 -6.61
N TRP A 374 18.99 -9.09 -7.30
CA TRP A 374 19.25 -8.16 -8.40
C TRP A 374 18.24 -8.25 -9.57
N LEU A 375 17.48 -9.35 -9.69
CA LEU A 375 16.49 -9.51 -10.76
C LEU A 375 15.32 -8.52 -10.64
N GLY A 376 14.93 -8.13 -9.40
CA GLY A 376 13.93 -7.10 -9.16
C GLY A 376 14.31 -5.77 -9.81
N PRO A 377 15.37 -5.10 -9.35
CA PRO A 377 15.78 -3.81 -9.91
C PRO A 377 16.25 -3.89 -11.38
N GLN A 378 16.73 -5.03 -11.87
CA GLN A 378 17.00 -5.20 -13.31
C GLN A 378 15.71 -5.18 -14.13
N ARG A 379 14.66 -5.87 -13.68
CA ARG A 379 13.35 -5.85 -14.32
C ARG A 379 12.76 -4.42 -14.28
N ASP A 380 12.88 -3.72 -13.15
CA ASP A 380 12.35 -2.37 -12.99
C ASP A 380 13.04 -1.38 -13.93
N LEU A 381 14.37 -1.46 -14.08
CA LEU A 381 15.09 -0.66 -15.07
C LEU A 381 14.54 -0.89 -16.48
N LEU A 382 14.42 -2.16 -16.90
CA LEU A 382 13.89 -2.48 -18.23
C LEU A 382 12.44 -2.01 -18.40
N LEU A 383 11.61 -2.19 -17.37
CA LEU A 383 10.23 -1.75 -17.37
C LEU A 383 10.12 -0.22 -17.55
N MET A 384 10.87 0.57 -16.77
CA MET A 384 10.86 2.03 -16.90
C MET A 384 11.21 2.48 -18.32
N LEU A 385 12.23 1.85 -18.92
CA LEU A 385 12.68 2.18 -20.27
C LEU A 385 11.69 1.73 -21.35
N LEU A 386 10.93 0.65 -21.16
CA LEU A 386 9.87 0.25 -22.06
C LEU A 386 8.66 1.20 -21.95
N LEU A 387 8.31 1.61 -20.73
CA LEU A 387 7.15 2.49 -20.51
C LEU A 387 7.41 3.90 -21.06
N ALA A 388 8.57 4.47 -20.77
CA ALA A 388 8.91 5.84 -21.11
C ALA A 388 9.60 5.99 -22.48
N GLY A 389 10.00 4.86 -23.11
CA GLY A 389 10.80 4.83 -24.35
C GLY A 389 12.30 5.04 -24.08
N TYR A 390 13.14 4.59 -25.03
CA TYR A 390 14.59 4.71 -24.90
C TYR A 390 15.26 4.71 -26.28
N GLU A 391 15.94 5.81 -26.65
CA GLU A 391 16.64 6.00 -27.93
C GLU A 391 15.77 5.50 -29.12
N ASP A 392 16.36 5.15 -30.25
CA ASP A 392 15.66 4.48 -31.37
C ASP A 392 15.44 2.95 -31.11
N VAL A 393 15.53 2.51 -29.87
CA VAL A 393 15.51 1.08 -29.50
C VAL A 393 14.15 0.63 -28.97
N ALA A 394 13.43 1.51 -28.27
CA ALA A 394 12.10 1.25 -27.74
C ALA A 394 11.24 2.51 -27.77
N GLU A 395 10.16 2.47 -28.56
CA GLU A 395 9.12 3.50 -28.51
C GLU A 395 8.39 3.45 -27.17
N PRO A 396 7.93 4.59 -26.63
CA PRO A 396 7.17 4.63 -25.40
C PRO A 396 5.91 3.77 -25.49
N VAL A 397 5.74 2.84 -24.56
CA VAL A 397 4.52 2.02 -24.44
C VAL A 397 3.38 2.84 -23.86
N ILE A 398 3.69 3.76 -22.97
CA ILE A 398 2.74 4.70 -22.36
C ILE A 398 2.64 5.95 -23.26
N LYS A 399 1.43 6.45 -23.42
CA LYS A 399 1.20 7.74 -24.10
C LYS A 399 1.20 8.86 -23.08
N LYS A 400 1.87 9.94 -23.40
CA LYS A 400 1.77 11.19 -22.65
C LYS A 400 0.32 11.68 -22.66
N ARG A 401 -0.22 12.05 -21.52
CA ARG A 401 -1.59 12.55 -21.35
C ARG A 401 -1.68 14.04 -21.56
#